data_81367340cf4e5a736ca3f0f744ecfafd
#
_entry.id   81367340cf4e5a736ca3f0f744ecfafd
#
_cell.length_a   1.000
_cell.length_b   1.000
_cell.length_c   1.000
_cell.angle_alpha   90.00
_cell.angle_beta   90.00
_cell.angle_gamma   90.00
#
_symmetry.space_group_name_H-M   'P 1'
#
loop_
_entity.id
_entity.type
_entity.pdbx_description
1 polymer ?
#
loop_
_entity_poly.entity_id
_entity_poly.type
_entity_poly.pdbx_seq_one_letter_code
_entity_poly.pdbx_strand_id
1 'polypeptide(L)'
;VAGSTNLPKSGMWWEDRRKMVGIVNHEHEGKKWESKYSNDLGNKIHQTVLIDGLFMVINKNRIKENFDTNVKGFHLYDVDFCFRNYIKDVNIGVLFNNRITHKSIGQTNEQWDLNRQEFSNKYQDQLPIKIKKTKEDKLKVLLSCLNFKTFTGSEVYVYELAKGLVKMGHDVTVLSEIGGPLTDKAKKIGIKVKPFSEPPGFKMGDGKWSVSTPNGVEVSKEGMLYKIQDVNYDIIHVQHEPVTNMILQLYPNIEKIATIHSEVIDLEKPVKHESIKRYITIRPEIKEHIIEQDEIPEELIDVIYNPIDETRFNQIETTEENAVLFVGTIDYLREQTIKDLIEYTDENQMELWIVGENKSDYLDDILLNKHVKRFPPTWNTETFVRKAKETAGILLGRTTIESWMCGKKSWIYNVDKSGGILSKELVSPPQDINKFYGSTVCEKLVDSYLNIINETSN
;
A
#
# COMPACT_ATOMS: atom_id res chain seq x y z
N VAL A 1 3.97 -32.85 -8.10
CA VAL A 1 3.56 -32.79 -6.68
C VAL A 1 2.82 -31.50 -6.47
N ALA A 2 1.83 -31.51 -5.57
CA ALA A 2 1.08 -30.32 -5.16
C ALA A 2 1.34 -29.97 -3.69
N GLY A 3 1.02 -28.76 -3.32
CA GLY A 3 1.05 -28.26 -1.95
C GLY A 3 0.20 -27.00 -1.84
N SER A 4 0.15 -26.40 -0.66
CA SER A 4 -0.59 -25.16 -0.45
C SER A 4 0.19 -24.17 0.41
N THR A 5 0.03 -22.90 0.11
CA THR A 5 0.55 -21.78 0.93
C THR A 5 -0.38 -21.41 2.08
N ASN A 6 -1.52 -22.12 2.21
CA ASN A 6 -2.51 -21.92 3.23
C ASN A 6 -3.11 -23.24 3.69
N LEU A 7 -3.40 -23.39 4.98
CA LEU A 7 -4.17 -24.47 5.55
C LEU A 7 -5.32 -23.86 6.35
N PRO A 8 -6.56 -23.96 5.85
CA PRO A 8 -7.73 -23.37 6.49
C PRO A 8 -8.16 -24.16 7.73
N LYS A 9 -9.07 -23.59 8.53
CA LYS A 9 -9.66 -24.26 9.71
C LYS A 9 -10.34 -25.59 9.39
N SER A 10 -10.87 -25.72 8.17
CA SER A 10 -11.50 -26.97 7.69
C SER A 10 -10.52 -28.12 7.49
N GLY A 11 -9.22 -27.87 7.41
CA GLY A 11 -8.20 -28.83 7.01
C GLY A 11 -8.17 -29.17 5.51
N MET A 12 -9.10 -28.60 4.73
CA MET A 12 -9.22 -28.84 3.27
C MET A 12 -8.37 -27.81 2.50
N TRP A 13 -7.08 -28.05 2.40
CA TRP A 13 -6.09 -27.13 1.81
C TRP A 13 -6.31 -26.81 0.32
N TRP A 14 -7.13 -27.57 -0.37
CA TRP A 14 -7.53 -27.34 -1.78
C TRP A 14 -8.79 -26.50 -1.97
N GLU A 15 -9.44 -26.02 -0.91
CA GLU A 15 -10.64 -25.16 -0.99
C GLU A 15 -10.36 -23.87 -1.78
N ASP A 16 -9.20 -23.27 -1.56
CA ASP A 16 -8.76 -22.12 -2.37
C ASP A 16 -7.67 -22.53 -3.35
N ARG A 17 -8.09 -22.84 -4.57
CA ARG A 17 -7.17 -23.22 -5.64
C ARG A 17 -6.07 -22.19 -5.92
N ARG A 18 -6.29 -20.93 -5.61
CA ARG A 18 -5.31 -19.83 -5.79
C ARG A 18 -4.13 -19.94 -4.81
N LYS A 19 -4.31 -20.66 -3.72
CA LYS A 19 -3.28 -20.93 -2.70
C LYS A 19 -2.52 -22.23 -2.97
N MET A 20 -3.00 -23.02 -3.93
CA MET A 20 -2.32 -24.25 -4.31
C MET A 20 -1.10 -23.96 -5.19
N VAL A 21 -0.10 -24.83 -5.05
CA VAL A 21 1.20 -24.73 -5.73
C VAL A 21 1.56 -26.09 -6.31
N GLY A 22 2.13 -26.07 -7.51
CA GLY A 22 2.67 -27.29 -8.12
C GLY A 22 2.00 -27.71 -9.40
N ILE A 23 2.45 -28.85 -9.92
CA ILE A 23 1.96 -29.50 -11.12
C ILE A 23 1.84 -31.00 -10.86
N VAL A 24 0.71 -31.58 -11.20
CA VAL A 24 0.45 -33.01 -11.06
C VAL A 24 -0.06 -33.58 -12.39
N ASN A 25 0.58 -34.63 -12.89
CA ASN A 25 0.05 -35.41 -13.98
C ASN A 25 -0.89 -36.49 -13.43
N HIS A 26 -2.02 -36.71 -14.07
CA HIS A 26 -3.01 -37.71 -13.67
C HIS A 26 -3.20 -38.72 -14.77
N GLU A 27 -3.48 -39.95 -14.36
CA GLU A 27 -3.87 -41.04 -15.26
C GLU A 27 -4.95 -41.89 -14.56
N HIS A 28 -6.14 -41.95 -15.14
CA HIS A 28 -7.22 -42.76 -14.63
C HIS A 28 -8.09 -43.28 -15.79
N GLU A 29 -8.40 -44.57 -15.79
CA GLU A 29 -9.22 -45.22 -16.82
C GLU A 29 -8.77 -44.90 -18.26
N GLY A 30 -7.45 -44.88 -18.51
CA GLY A 30 -6.87 -44.59 -19.79
C GLY A 30 -6.85 -43.11 -20.20
N LYS A 31 -7.43 -42.20 -19.39
CA LYS A 31 -7.38 -40.77 -19.60
C LYS A 31 -6.19 -40.18 -18.87
N LYS A 32 -5.50 -39.24 -19.53
CA LYS A 32 -4.35 -38.49 -18.98
C LYS A 32 -4.64 -37.01 -19.02
N TRP A 33 -4.34 -36.32 -17.93
CA TRP A 33 -4.44 -34.84 -17.85
C TRP A 33 -3.40 -34.26 -16.89
N GLU A 34 -3.15 -32.98 -17.00
CA GLU A 34 -2.28 -32.21 -16.10
C GLU A 34 -3.11 -31.22 -15.28
N SER A 35 -2.90 -31.20 -13.96
CA SER A 35 -3.39 -30.15 -13.09
C SER A 35 -2.24 -29.18 -12.77
N LYS A 36 -2.36 -27.96 -13.25
CA LYS A 36 -1.40 -26.88 -12.99
C LYS A 36 -2.02 -25.88 -12.05
N TYR A 37 -1.44 -25.71 -10.87
CA TYR A 37 -1.94 -24.83 -9.80
C TYR A 37 -1.16 -23.50 -9.74
N SER A 38 0.08 -23.48 -10.19
CA SER A 38 0.92 -22.27 -10.22
C SER A 38 1.86 -22.31 -11.42
N ASN A 39 2.58 -21.21 -11.66
CA ASN A 39 3.63 -21.19 -12.69
C ASN A 39 4.76 -22.14 -12.33
N ASP A 40 5.31 -22.80 -13.34
CA ASP A 40 6.47 -23.69 -13.19
C ASP A 40 7.72 -22.84 -12.89
N LEU A 41 8.35 -23.10 -11.75
CA LEU A 41 9.56 -22.41 -11.30
C LEU A 41 10.85 -23.21 -11.63
N GLY A 42 10.73 -24.31 -12.40
CA GLY A 42 11.85 -25.17 -12.77
C GLY A 42 12.54 -25.77 -11.54
N ASN A 43 13.80 -25.46 -11.34
CA ASN A 43 14.60 -25.98 -10.22
C ASN A 43 14.42 -25.19 -8.91
N LYS A 44 13.61 -24.13 -8.87
CA LYS A 44 13.35 -23.38 -7.66
C LYS A 44 12.30 -24.08 -6.80
N ILE A 45 12.49 -24.01 -5.49
CA ILE A 45 11.53 -24.48 -4.51
C ILE A 45 10.52 -23.35 -4.25
N HIS A 46 9.24 -23.67 -4.35
CA HIS A 46 8.18 -22.78 -3.88
C HIS A 46 7.81 -23.17 -2.46
N GLN A 47 7.98 -22.27 -1.52
CA GLN A 47 7.61 -22.51 -0.12
C GLN A 47 6.10 -22.72 0.03
N THR A 48 5.73 -23.64 0.92
CA THR A 48 4.35 -24.02 1.23
C THR A 48 4.22 -24.33 2.71
N VAL A 49 3.00 -24.36 3.25
CA VAL A 49 2.73 -24.83 4.63
C VAL A 49 2.59 -26.33 4.67
N LEU A 50 2.24 -26.95 3.55
CA LEU A 50 2.11 -28.40 3.40
C LEU A 50 2.34 -28.84 1.96
N ILE A 51 2.61 -30.11 1.78
CA ILE A 51 2.65 -30.81 0.49
C ILE A 51 1.78 -32.08 0.55
N ASP A 52 1.22 -32.44 -0.61
CA ASP A 52 0.46 -33.68 -0.80
C ASP A 52 1.36 -34.91 -0.58
N GLY A 53 0.87 -35.89 0.10
CA GLY A 53 1.53 -37.17 0.40
C GLY A 53 1.84 -38.05 -0.81
N LEU A 54 1.45 -37.64 -2.02
CA LEU A 54 1.77 -38.34 -3.27
C LEU A 54 3.27 -38.64 -3.41
N PHE A 55 4.11 -37.67 -3.04
CA PHE A 55 5.57 -37.83 -3.03
C PHE A 55 6.23 -36.81 -2.12
N MET A 56 6.90 -37.28 -1.09
CA MET A 56 7.57 -36.46 -0.09
C MET A 56 9.05 -36.84 -0.01
N VAL A 57 9.93 -35.84 -0.04
CA VAL A 57 11.37 -36.00 0.28
C VAL A 57 11.64 -35.31 1.60
N ILE A 58 12.12 -36.06 2.57
CA ILE A 58 12.27 -35.60 3.95
C ILE A 58 13.76 -35.61 4.36
N ASN A 59 14.25 -34.47 4.82
CA ASN A 59 15.56 -34.39 5.46
C ASN A 59 15.40 -34.75 6.94
N LYS A 60 15.78 -35.96 7.31
CA LYS A 60 15.65 -36.50 8.68
C LYS A 60 16.34 -35.68 9.76
N ASN A 61 17.40 -34.92 9.40
CA ASN A 61 18.13 -34.11 10.35
C ASN A 61 17.45 -32.74 10.61
N ARG A 62 16.42 -32.38 9.83
CA ARG A 62 15.73 -31.10 9.94
C ARG A 62 14.30 -31.19 10.43
N ILE A 63 13.65 -32.36 10.32
CA ILE A 63 12.31 -32.53 10.88
C ILE A 63 12.35 -32.44 12.40
N LYS A 64 11.27 -31.92 12.97
CA LYS A 64 11.06 -31.82 14.42
C LYS A 64 10.02 -32.83 14.94
N GLU A 65 9.16 -33.29 14.03
CA GLU A 65 8.08 -34.26 14.29
C GLU A 65 8.14 -35.40 13.29
N ASN A 66 7.86 -36.62 13.78
CA ASN A 66 7.63 -37.78 12.92
C ASN A 66 6.15 -37.88 12.52
N PHE A 67 5.83 -38.80 11.60
CA PHE A 67 4.42 -39.13 11.32
C PHE A 67 3.69 -39.58 12.58
N ASP A 68 2.48 -39.03 12.78
CA ASP A 68 1.64 -39.41 13.92
C ASP A 68 0.97 -40.76 13.66
N THR A 69 1.35 -41.76 14.44
CA THR A 69 0.79 -43.14 14.32
C THR A 69 -0.66 -43.24 14.76
N ASN A 70 -1.21 -42.22 15.40
CA ASN A 70 -2.61 -42.16 15.81
C ASN A 70 -3.53 -41.75 14.63
N VAL A 71 -3.00 -41.13 13.58
CA VAL A 71 -3.76 -40.79 12.36
C VAL A 71 -4.07 -42.10 11.63
N LYS A 72 -5.32 -42.52 11.68
CA LYS A 72 -5.76 -43.83 11.15
C LYS A 72 -5.99 -43.79 9.65
N GLY A 73 -5.67 -44.91 8.98
CA GLY A 73 -5.89 -45.05 7.54
C GLY A 73 -4.91 -44.25 6.68
N PHE A 74 -5.37 -43.88 5.48
CA PHE A 74 -4.52 -43.32 4.42
C PHE A 74 -4.75 -41.81 4.15
N HIS A 75 -5.37 -41.12 5.12
CA HIS A 75 -5.82 -39.74 4.92
C HIS A 75 -5.26 -38.80 6.01
N LEU A 76 -4.91 -37.59 5.61
CA LEU A 76 -4.40 -36.47 6.44
C LEU A 76 -3.07 -36.75 7.19
N TYR A 77 -2.41 -37.87 6.99
CA TYR A 77 -1.08 -38.12 7.58
C TYR A 77 -0.04 -37.14 7.08
N ASP A 78 -0.14 -36.73 5.83
CA ASP A 78 0.69 -35.73 5.16
C ASP A 78 0.41 -34.32 5.65
N VAL A 79 -0.86 -33.96 5.81
CA VAL A 79 -1.30 -32.67 6.34
C VAL A 79 -0.85 -32.52 7.79
N ASP A 80 -1.12 -33.51 8.65
CA ASP A 80 -0.71 -33.50 10.07
C ASP A 80 0.82 -33.41 10.21
N PHE A 81 1.56 -34.24 9.46
CA PHE A 81 3.02 -34.21 9.46
C PHE A 81 3.59 -32.87 9.03
N CYS A 82 3.10 -32.33 7.91
CA CYS A 82 3.53 -31.03 7.42
C CYS A 82 3.21 -29.91 8.41
N PHE A 83 1.97 -29.86 8.91
CA PHE A 83 1.52 -28.85 9.84
C PHE A 83 2.38 -28.83 11.12
N ARG A 84 2.58 -29.99 11.78
CA ARG A 84 3.37 -30.09 13.03
C ARG A 84 4.83 -29.71 12.84
N ASN A 85 5.38 -29.95 11.67
CA ASN A 85 6.74 -29.50 11.35
C ASN A 85 6.79 -28.02 11.00
N TYR A 86 5.80 -27.51 10.24
CA TYR A 86 5.74 -26.10 9.84
C TYR A 86 5.62 -25.16 11.04
N ILE A 87 4.76 -25.46 12.03
CA ILE A 87 4.64 -24.63 13.25
C ILE A 87 5.88 -24.66 14.14
N LYS A 88 6.84 -25.55 13.86
CA LYS A 88 8.17 -25.65 14.48
C LYS A 88 9.29 -25.13 13.56
N ASP A 89 8.96 -24.23 12.65
CA ASP A 89 9.86 -23.54 11.73
C ASP A 89 10.66 -24.47 10.78
N VAL A 90 10.05 -25.61 10.41
CA VAL A 90 10.60 -26.47 9.35
C VAL A 90 10.13 -25.97 8.00
N ASN A 91 11.05 -25.62 7.11
CA ASN A 91 10.75 -25.21 5.76
C ASN A 91 10.18 -26.35 4.92
N ILE A 92 9.02 -26.11 4.32
CA ILE A 92 8.33 -27.06 3.43
C ILE A 92 8.19 -26.38 2.06
N GLY A 93 8.29 -27.15 0.97
CA GLY A 93 8.15 -26.57 -0.35
C GLY A 93 7.96 -27.58 -1.47
N VAL A 94 7.47 -27.10 -2.59
CA VAL A 94 7.23 -27.86 -3.83
C VAL A 94 8.34 -27.57 -4.84
N LEU A 95 8.91 -28.64 -5.41
CA LEU A 95 9.87 -28.60 -6.50
C LEU A 95 9.16 -29.03 -7.80
N PHE A 96 9.33 -28.24 -8.88
CA PHE A 96 8.55 -28.42 -10.12
C PHE A 96 9.16 -29.39 -11.14
N ASN A 97 10.47 -29.57 -11.13
CA ASN A 97 11.15 -30.39 -12.13
C ASN A 97 10.94 -31.91 -11.98
N ASN A 98 10.35 -32.37 -10.89
CA ASN A 98 9.96 -33.76 -10.67
C ASN A 98 8.46 -33.96 -10.93
N ARG A 99 8.11 -34.22 -12.18
CA ARG A 99 6.71 -34.50 -12.56
C ARG A 99 6.39 -35.95 -12.32
N ILE A 100 5.41 -36.18 -11.44
CA ILE A 100 4.94 -37.50 -11.04
C ILE A 100 3.52 -37.70 -11.57
N THR A 101 3.23 -38.90 -12.07
CA THR A 101 1.89 -39.27 -12.51
C THR A 101 1.14 -39.94 -11.38
N HIS A 102 0.05 -39.32 -10.96
CA HIS A 102 -0.89 -39.85 -9.99
C HIS A 102 -1.92 -40.74 -10.70
N LYS A 103 -1.93 -42.02 -10.36
CA LYS A 103 -2.84 -43.01 -10.98
C LYS A 103 -4.16 -43.16 -10.23
N SER A 104 -4.55 -42.18 -9.42
CA SER A 104 -5.78 -42.15 -8.65
C SER A 104 -6.46 -40.79 -8.79
N ILE A 105 -7.78 -40.75 -8.63
CA ILE A 105 -8.56 -39.51 -8.62
C ILE A 105 -8.75 -38.92 -7.22
N GLY A 106 -8.19 -39.56 -6.19
CA GLY A 106 -8.46 -39.21 -4.79
C GLY A 106 -9.93 -39.43 -4.43
N GLN A 107 -10.19 -40.26 -3.48
CA GLN A 107 -11.56 -40.48 -2.97
C GLN A 107 -11.60 -40.09 -1.50
N THR A 108 -12.55 -39.25 -1.14
CA THR A 108 -12.88 -38.98 0.27
C THR A 108 -13.88 -40.04 0.73
N ASN A 109 -13.67 -40.54 1.93
CA ASN A 109 -14.55 -41.51 2.57
C ASN A 109 -14.83 -41.07 4.02
N GLU A 110 -15.64 -41.86 4.74
CA GLU A 110 -15.98 -41.54 6.13
C GLU A 110 -14.72 -41.38 7.03
N GLN A 111 -13.71 -42.24 6.84
CA GLN A 111 -12.47 -42.15 7.61
C GLN A 111 -11.70 -40.86 7.30
N TRP A 112 -11.75 -40.38 6.05
CA TRP A 112 -11.17 -39.09 5.68
C TRP A 112 -11.86 -37.96 6.44
N ASP A 113 -13.19 -37.96 6.52
CA ASP A 113 -13.96 -36.92 7.22
C ASP A 113 -13.71 -36.94 8.73
N LEU A 114 -13.61 -38.12 9.33
CA LEU A 114 -13.25 -38.26 10.75
C LEU A 114 -11.86 -37.70 11.03
N ASN A 115 -10.86 -38.09 10.25
CA ASN A 115 -9.50 -37.60 10.43
C ASN A 115 -9.43 -36.07 10.26
N ARG A 116 -10.18 -35.52 9.30
CA ARG A 116 -10.28 -34.09 9.07
C ARG A 116 -10.88 -33.35 10.27
N GLN A 117 -11.96 -33.86 10.82
CA GLN A 117 -12.61 -33.30 12.00
C GLN A 117 -11.68 -33.38 13.22
N GLU A 118 -11.04 -34.53 13.45
CA GLU A 118 -10.05 -34.70 14.52
C GLU A 118 -8.88 -33.72 14.38
N PHE A 119 -8.34 -33.54 13.17
CA PHE A 119 -7.27 -32.58 12.88
C PHE A 119 -7.73 -31.15 13.16
N SER A 120 -8.89 -30.76 12.63
CA SER A 120 -9.42 -29.41 12.80
C SER A 120 -9.69 -29.09 14.27
N ASN A 121 -10.25 -30.00 15.03
CA ASN A 121 -10.52 -29.85 16.47
C ASN A 121 -9.22 -29.79 17.29
N LYS A 122 -8.25 -30.65 16.97
CA LYS A 122 -6.97 -30.73 17.66
C LYS A 122 -6.16 -29.43 17.54
N TYR A 123 -6.27 -28.75 16.38
CA TYR A 123 -5.47 -27.57 16.06
C TYR A 123 -6.30 -26.30 15.83
N GLN A 124 -7.53 -26.24 16.36
CA GLN A 124 -8.47 -25.13 16.15
C GLN A 124 -7.91 -23.75 16.50
N ASP A 125 -7.04 -23.67 17.53
CA ASP A 125 -6.44 -22.43 18.02
C ASP A 125 -5.19 -22.01 17.21
N GLN A 126 -4.69 -22.90 16.34
CA GLN A 126 -3.51 -22.68 15.52
C GLN A 126 -3.86 -22.54 14.03
N LEU A 127 -5.10 -22.82 13.66
CA LEU A 127 -5.64 -22.71 12.32
C LEU A 127 -6.54 -21.47 12.18
N PRO A 128 -6.60 -20.81 11.04
CA PRO A 128 -5.87 -21.13 9.80
C PRO A 128 -4.40 -20.74 9.87
N ILE A 129 -3.54 -21.40 9.07
CA ILE A 129 -2.13 -21.04 8.96
C ILE A 129 -1.77 -20.75 7.49
N LYS A 130 -0.94 -19.74 7.26
CA LYS A 130 -0.41 -19.39 5.93
C LYS A 130 1.11 -19.33 5.98
N ILE A 131 1.71 -19.32 4.80
CA ILE A 131 3.14 -19.05 4.67
C ILE A 131 3.44 -17.64 5.17
N LYS A 132 4.41 -17.52 6.08
CA LYS A 132 4.89 -16.22 6.54
C LYS A 132 5.71 -15.58 5.45
N LYS A 133 5.44 -14.33 5.18
CA LYS A 133 6.22 -13.49 4.27
C LYS A 133 7.36 -12.81 5.01
N THR A 134 8.48 -12.63 4.31
CA THR A 134 9.69 -11.95 4.81
C THR A 134 10.03 -10.74 3.94
N LYS A 135 11.01 -9.94 4.33
CA LYS A 135 11.50 -8.80 3.52
C LYS A 135 12.07 -9.21 2.16
N GLU A 136 12.49 -10.46 2.01
CA GLU A 136 13.03 -10.99 0.76
C GLU A 136 11.92 -11.41 -0.22
N ASP A 137 10.69 -11.54 0.26
CA ASP A 137 9.57 -11.95 -0.56
C ASP A 137 9.03 -10.78 -1.39
N LYS A 138 8.75 -11.06 -2.65
CA LYS A 138 8.09 -10.11 -3.53
C LYS A 138 6.61 -9.98 -3.15
N LEU A 139 6.22 -8.84 -2.60
CA LEU A 139 4.82 -8.53 -2.32
C LEU A 139 4.09 -8.03 -3.57
N LYS A 140 2.81 -8.36 -3.68
CA LYS A 140 1.86 -7.76 -4.62
C LYS A 140 1.03 -6.71 -3.87
N VAL A 141 1.33 -5.46 -4.11
CA VAL A 141 0.73 -4.33 -3.40
C VAL A 141 -0.22 -3.57 -4.32
N LEU A 142 -1.45 -3.33 -3.86
CA LEU A 142 -2.35 -2.38 -4.49
C LEU A 142 -2.30 -1.07 -3.70
N LEU A 143 -1.92 0.02 -4.36
CA LEU A 143 -2.07 1.38 -3.82
C LEU A 143 -3.31 2.00 -4.46
N SER A 144 -4.14 2.69 -3.69
CA SER A 144 -5.30 3.38 -4.23
C SER A 144 -5.38 4.82 -3.74
N CYS A 145 -5.70 5.74 -4.64
CA CYS A 145 -5.96 7.14 -4.32
C CYS A 145 -7.00 7.71 -5.29
N LEU A 146 -7.60 8.85 -4.95
CA LEU A 146 -8.66 9.45 -5.75
C LEU A 146 -8.17 9.85 -7.14
N ASN A 147 -7.10 10.62 -7.19
CA ASN A 147 -6.48 11.12 -8.42
C ASN A 147 -5.01 10.69 -8.50
N PHE A 148 -4.53 10.45 -9.72
CA PHE A 148 -3.12 10.16 -9.99
C PHE A 148 -2.68 10.85 -11.29
N LYS A 149 -3.06 12.15 -11.41
CA LYS A 149 -2.92 12.94 -12.63
C LYS A 149 -1.86 14.02 -12.55
N THR A 150 -1.84 14.75 -11.44
CA THR A 150 -1.08 15.98 -11.25
C THR A 150 0.00 15.82 -10.15
N PHE A 151 0.57 16.91 -9.69
CA PHE A 151 1.65 16.89 -8.70
C PHE A 151 1.18 17.39 -7.32
N THR A 152 -0.05 17.04 -6.92
CA THR A 152 -0.55 17.36 -5.58
C THR A 152 0.09 16.50 -4.50
N GLY A 153 -0.01 16.89 -3.25
CA GLY A 153 0.70 16.24 -2.14
C GLY A 153 0.44 14.74 -2.01
N SER A 154 -0.83 14.33 -1.95
CA SER A 154 -1.24 12.92 -1.82
C SER A 154 -0.93 12.09 -3.07
N GLU A 155 -1.07 12.67 -4.28
CA GLU A 155 -0.71 12.01 -5.52
C GLU A 155 0.80 11.71 -5.60
N VAL A 156 1.63 12.71 -5.25
CA VAL A 156 3.08 12.55 -5.21
C VAL A 156 3.51 11.59 -4.11
N TYR A 157 2.80 11.55 -2.97
CA TYR A 157 3.03 10.52 -1.94
C TYR A 157 2.88 9.11 -2.53
N VAL A 158 1.77 8.84 -3.22
CA VAL A 158 1.53 7.52 -3.85
C VAL A 158 2.59 7.19 -4.90
N TYR A 159 3.01 8.19 -5.68
CA TYR A 159 4.05 8.00 -6.69
C TYR A 159 5.41 7.62 -6.05
N GLU A 160 5.85 8.37 -5.05
CA GLU A 160 7.14 8.10 -4.39
C GLU A 160 7.11 6.78 -3.62
N LEU A 161 5.99 6.44 -2.97
CA LEU A 161 5.79 5.14 -2.33
C LEU A 161 5.84 4.00 -3.37
N ALA A 162 5.07 4.11 -4.47
CA ALA A 162 5.08 3.11 -5.53
C ALA A 162 6.47 2.91 -6.14
N LYS A 163 7.19 4.00 -6.40
CA LYS A 163 8.56 4.00 -6.91
C LYS A 163 9.52 3.29 -5.95
N GLY A 164 9.44 3.61 -4.65
CA GLY A 164 10.27 2.97 -3.63
C GLY A 164 10.00 1.46 -3.53
N LEU A 165 8.74 1.06 -3.48
CA LEU A 165 8.33 -0.35 -3.43
C LEU A 165 8.77 -1.13 -4.69
N VAL A 166 8.64 -0.54 -5.89
CA VAL A 166 9.14 -1.16 -7.14
C VAL A 166 10.67 -1.30 -7.10
N LYS A 167 11.40 -0.29 -6.59
CA LYS A 167 12.85 -0.36 -6.41
C LYS A 167 13.28 -1.47 -5.43
N MET A 168 12.46 -1.75 -4.42
CA MET A 168 12.65 -2.89 -3.49
C MET A 168 12.27 -4.24 -4.09
N GLY A 169 11.76 -4.29 -5.33
CA GLY A 169 11.43 -5.53 -6.05
C GLY A 169 9.97 -5.98 -5.93
N HIS A 170 9.10 -5.21 -5.26
CA HIS A 170 7.70 -5.54 -5.12
C HIS A 170 6.90 -5.32 -6.41
N ASP A 171 5.77 -6.01 -6.56
CA ASP A 171 4.82 -5.85 -7.67
C ASP A 171 3.72 -4.85 -7.26
N VAL A 172 3.81 -3.64 -7.79
CA VAL A 172 2.94 -2.53 -7.38
C VAL A 172 1.96 -2.18 -8.48
N THR A 173 0.69 -2.08 -8.12
CA THR A 173 -0.38 -1.53 -8.96
C THR A 173 -0.97 -0.31 -8.26
N VAL A 174 -1.10 0.79 -8.99
CA VAL A 174 -1.86 1.98 -8.56
C VAL A 174 -3.23 1.93 -9.20
N LEU A 175 -4.29 1.98 -8.40
CA LEU A 175 -5.68 2.07 -8.83
C LEU A 175 -6.20 3.47 -8.50
N SER A 176 -6.54 4.24 -9.52
CA SER A 176 -6.90 5.66 -9.35
C SER A 176 -7.63 6.20 -10.58
N GLU A 177 -8.12 7.42 -10.50
CA GLU A 177 -8.41 8.21 -11.68
C GLU A 177 -7.10 8.60 -12.36
N ILE A 178 -6.90 8.17 -13.61
CA ILE A 178 -5.63 8.26 -14.33
C ILE A 178 -5.68 9.28 -15.48
N GLY A 179 -4.51 9.58 -16.01
CA GLY A 179 -4.27 10.58 -17.07
C GLY A 179 -3.35 11.68 -16.56
N GLY A 180 -2.73 12.43 -17.48
CA GLY A 180 -1.83 13.52 -17.13
C GLY A 180 -0.41 13.10 -16.73
N PRO A 181 0.43 14.11 -16.38
CA PRO A 181 1.88 13.96 -16.33
C PRO A 181 2.38 12.98 -15.25
N LEU A 182 1.70 12.85 -14.12
CA LEU A 182 2.13 11.94 -13.06
C LEU A 182 1.90 10.47 -13.45
N THR A 183 0.74 10.16 -14.06
CA THR A 183 0.46 8.83 -14.61
C THR A 183 1.51 8.42 -15.64
N ASP A 184 1.87 9.31 -16.56
CA ASP A 184 2.86 9.03 -17.60
C ASP A 184 4.26 8.82 -17.01
N LYS A 185 4.59 9.59 -15.97
CA LYS A 185 5.85 9.43 -15.23
C LYS A 185 5.92 8.07 -14.53
N ALA A 186 4.85 7.63 -13.90
CA ALA A 186 4.76 6.34 -13.23
C ALA A 186 4.91 5.17 -14.20
N LYS A 187 4.23 5.22 -15.34
CA LYS A 187 4.33 4.19 -16.39
C LYS A 187 5.75 4.05 -16.93
N LYS A 188 6.48 5.16 -17.10
CA LYS A 188 7.87 5.16 -17.59
C LYS A 188 8.85 4.39 -16.69
N ILE A 189 8.59 4.31 -15.41
CA ILE A 189 9.42 3.57 -14.43
C ILE A 189 8.85 2.20 -14.07
N GLY A 190 7.86 1.71 -14.84
CA GLY A 190 7.34 0.35 -14.70
C GLY A 190 6.25 0.18 -13.63
N ILE A 191 5.71 1.25 -13.04
CA ILE A 191 4.56 1.16 -12.15
C ILE A 191 3.32 0.83 -12.98
N LYS A 192 2.60 -0.23 -12.59
CA LYS A 192 1.31 -0.58 -13.20
C LYS A 192 0.25 0.40 -12.72
N VAL A 193 -0.43 1.08 -13.63
CA VAL A 193 -1.49 2.03 -13.29
C VAL A 193 -2.79 1.58 -13.94
N LYS A 194 -3.84 1.43 -13.16
CA LYS A 194 -5.17 1.02 -13.60
C LYS A 194 -6.21 2.09 -13.27
N PRO A 195 -7.14 2.38 -14.18
CA PRO A 195 -8.28 3.25 -13.88
C PRO A 195 -9.29 2.54 -12.98
N PHE A 196 -10.09 3.31 -12.25
CA PHE A 196 -11.25 2.78 -11.54
C PHE A 196 -12.25 2.11 -12.47
N SER A 197 -12.33 2.60 -13.70
CA SER A 197 -13.19 2.07 -14.77
C SER A 197 -12.59 2.31 -16.14
N GLU A 198 -12.96 1.46 -17.12
CA GLU A 198 -12.73 1.71 -18.56
C GLU A 198 -14.07 1.53 -19.31
N PRO A 199 -14.52 2.56 -20.03
CA PRO A 199 -14.12 3.96 -20.02
C PRO A 199 -14.57 4.66 -18.72
N PRO A 200 -13.80 5.67 -18.23
CA PRO A 200 -14.04 6.25 -16.94
C PRO A 200 -15.20 7.22 -16.93
N GLY A 201 -16.04 7.10 -15.95
CA GLY A 201 -17.06 8.01 -15.53
C GLY A 201 -17.41 7.71 -14.09
N PHE A 202 -16.43 7.90 -13.19
CA PHE A 202 -16.66 7.68 -11.76
C PHE A 202 -17.36 8.89 -11.16
N LYS A 203 -18.59 8.70 -10.65
CA LYS A 203 -19.26 9.69 -9.82
C LYS A 203 -19.26 9.23 -8.39
N MET A 204 -18.64 9.99 -7.52
CA MET A 204 -18.76 9.81 -6.09
C MET A 204 -19.99 10.54 -5.57
N GLY A 205 -20.86 9.82 -4.90
CA GLY A 205 -22.03 10.38 -4.20
C GLY A 205 -22.55 9.37 -3.19
N ASP A 206 -22.85 9.82 -1.99
CA ASP A 206 -23.58 9.14 -0.91
C ASP A 206 -23.14 7.71 -0.56
N GLY A 207 -21.84 7.43 -0.57
CA GLY A 207 -21.30 6.11 -0.22
C GLY A 207 -21.61 5.00 -1.24
N LYS A 208 -22.29 5.32 -2.32
CA LYS A 208 -22.53 4.41 -3.45
C LYS A 208 -21.74 4.93 -4.64
N TRP A 209 -20.87 4.08 -5.17
CA TRP A 209 -20.18 4.42 -6.41
C TRP A 209 -20.98 3.89 -7.61
N SER A 210 -21.13 4.71 -8.62
CA SER A 210 -21.65 4.32 -9.93
C SER A 210 -20.61 4.64 -10.99
N VAL A 211 -20.51 3.79 -11.98
CA VAL A 211 -19.69 4.00 -13.16
C VAL A 211 -20.61 4.32 -14.31
N SER A 212 -20.55 5.53 -14.85
CA SER A 212 -21.21 5.86 -16.09
C SER A 212 -20.27 5.65 -17.26
N THR A 213 -20.73 4.92 -18.28
CA THR A 213 -20.06 4.83 -19.57
C THR A 213 -20.24 6.12 -20.36
N PRO A 214 -19.41 6.41 -21.40
CA PRO A 214 -19.60 7.57 -22.27
C PRO A 214 -20.99 7.65 -22.90
N ASN A 215 -21.71 6.54 -22.97
CA ASN A 215 -23.07 6.45 -23.51
C ASN A 215 -24.15 6.58 -22.42
N GLY A 216 -23.80 6.96 -21.20
CA GLY A 216 -24.75 7.14 -20.10
C GLY A 216 -25.31 5.85 -19.52
N VAL A 217 -24.71 4.71 -19.81
CA VAL A 217 -25.11 3.40 -19.24
C VAL A 217 -24.41 3.21 -17.90
N GLU A 218 -25.17 3.02 -16.82
CA GLU A 218 -24.64 2.58 -15.56
C GLU A 218 -24.12 1.14 -15.68
N VAL A 219 -22.83 0.94 -15.44
CA VAL A 219 -22.26 -0.40 -15.35
C VAL A 219 -22.46 -0.88 -13.92
N SER A 220 -23.13 -2.02 -13.79
CA SER A 220 -23.38 -2.61 -12.48
C SER A 220 -22.07 -2.94 -11.75
N LYS A 221 -22.16 -2.92 -10.43
CA LYS A 221 -21.10 -3.34 -9.50
C LYS A 221 -20.47 -4.69 -9.89
N GLU A 222 -21.28 -5.62 -10.38
CA GLU A 222 -20.88 -6.98 -10.76
C GLU A 222 -19.96 -7.01 -11.98
N GLY A 223 -20.18 -6.19 -12.98
CA GLY A 223 -19.33 -6.14 -14.18
C GLY A 223 -17.93 -5.60 -13.94
N MET A 224 -17.78 -4.65 -13.00
CA MET A 224 -16.49 -4.12 -12.60
C MET A 224 -15.72 -5.06 -11.68
N LEU A 225 -16.42 -5.73 -10.75
CA LEU A 225 -15.85 -6.74 -9.87
C LEU A 225 -15.15 -7.85 -10.66
N TYR A 226 -15.74 -8.30 -11.77
CA TYR A 226 -15.18 -9.37 -12.59
C TYR A 226 -13.84 -9.00 -13.25
N LYS A 227 -13.65 -7.75 -13.69
CA LYS A 227 -12.41 -7.28 -14.33
C LYS A 227 -11.28 -6.99 -13.34
N ILE A 228 -11.58 -6.64 -12.10
CA ILE A 228 -10.61 -6.24 -11.09
C ILE A 228 -10.20 -7.42 -10.18
N GLN A 229 -11.07 -8.40 -9.97
CA GLN A 229 -10.84 -9.55 -9.07
C GLN A 229 -9.78 -10.56 -9.53
N ASP A 230 -9.29 -10.48 -10.76
CA ASP A 230 -8.29 -11.44 -11.29
C ASP A 230 -6.89 -11.31 -10.67
N VAL A 231 -6.66 -10.34 -9.78
CA VAL A 231 -5.35 -10.15 -9.15
C VAL A 231 -5.44 -10.35 -7.64
N ASN A 232 -4.76 -11.36 -7.14
CA ASN A 232 -4.62 -11.61 -5.71
C ASN A 232 -3.50 -10.72 -5.16
N TYR A 233 -3.85 -9.61 -4.51
CA TYR A 233 -2.91 -8.75 -3.79
C TYR A 233 -2.61 -9.34 -2.41
N ASP A 234 -1.38 -9.14 -1.93
CA ASP A 234 -0.98 -9.53 -0.57
C ASP A 234 -1.49 -8.53 0.46
N ILE A 235 -1.52 -7.24 0.08
CA ILE A 235 -1.99 -6.12 0.89
C ILE A 235 -2.54 -5.01 0.00
N ILE A 236 -3.48 -4.23 0.53
CA ILE A 236 -4.00 -3.04 -0.13
C ILE A 236 -3.72 -1.82 0.76
N HIS A 237 -3.12 -0.78 0.19
CA HIS A 237 -2.87 0.48 0.87
C HIS A 237 -3.79 1.55 0.29
N VAL A 238 -4.74 1.98 1.10
CA VAL A 238 -5.80 2.91 0.71
C VAL A 238 -5.51 4.34 1.18
N GLN A 239 -6.09 5.30 0.47
CA GLN A 239 -6.06 6.72 0.82
C GLN A 239 -7.39 7.34 0.37
N HIS A 240 -7.82 8.39 1.05
CA HIS A 240 -9.07 9.11 0.84
C HIS A 240 -10.33 8.26 1.13
N GLU A 241 -11.22 8.79 1.92
CA GLU A 241 -12.43 8.11 2.38
C GLU A 241 -13.25 7.46 1.26
N PRO A 242 -13.60 8.17 0.15
CA PRO A 242 -14.48 7.59 -0.87
C PRO A 242 -13.84 6.42 -1.60
N VAL A 243 -12.53 6.49 -1.86
CA VAL A 243 -11.77 5.39 -2.50
C VAL A 243 -11.65 4.21 -1.56
N THR A 244 -11.43 4.46 -0.26
CA THR A 244 -11.39 3.42 0.77
C THR A 244 -12.71 2.66 0.82
N ASN A 245 -13.84 3.36 0.84
CA ASN A 245 -15.17 2.74 0.84
C ASN A 245 -15.42 1.88 -0.40
N MET A 246 -14.95 2.31 -1.57
CA MET A 246 -15.00 1.51 -2.81
C MET A 246 -14.12 0.26 -2.69
N ILE A 247 -12.91 0.38 -2.23
CA ILE A 247 -11.96 -0.74 -2.10
C ILE A 247 -12.46 -1.79 -1.10
N LEU A 248 -13.11 -1.38 -0.02
CA LEU A 248 -13.73 -2.29 0.94
C LEU A 248 -14.79 -3.19 0.28
N GLN A 249 -15.54 -2.65 -0.69
CA GLN A 249 -16.54 -3.43 -1.43
C GLN A 249 -15.91 -4.33 -2.50
N LEU A 250 -14.85 -3.85 -3.18
CA LEU A 250 -14.17 -4.60 -4.24
C LEU A 250 -13.32 -5.74 -3.73
N TYR A 251 -12.68 -5.56 -2.56
CA TYR A 251 -11.74 -6.51 -1.97
C TYR A 251 -12.04 -6.76 -0.48
N PRO A 252 -13.21 -7.31 -0.14
CA PRO A 252 -13.63 -7.47 1.25
C PRO A 252 -12.66 -8.33 2.09
N ASN A 253 -12.02 -9.32 1.47
CA ASN A 253 -11.22 -10.36 2.13
C ASN A 253 -9.70 -10.10 2.11
N ILE A 254 -9.24 -8.96 1.61
CA ILE A 254 -7.81 -8.60 1.61
C ILE A 254 -7.60 -7.55 2.69
N GLU A 255 -6.60 -7.74 3.53
CA GLU A 255 -6.26 -6.80 4.59
C GLU A 255 -5.76 -5.47 4.02
N LYS A 256 -6.06 -4.40 4.73
CA LYS A 256 -5.77 -3.04 4.29
C LYS A 256 -4.99 -2.25 5.34
N ILE A 257 -4.25 -1.30 4.84
CA ILE A 257 -3.64 -0.22 5.59
C ILE A 257 -4.11 1.10 4.99
N ALA A 258 -4.39 2.11 5.81
CA ALA A 258 -4.88 3.41 5.36
C ALA A 258 -3.90 4.52 5.72
N THR A 259 -3.55 5.41 4.78
CA THR A 259 -2.81 6.65 5.09
C THR A 259 -3.77 7.83 5.16
N ILE A 260 -3.62 8.63 6.21
CA ILE A 260 -4.34 9.87 6.47
C ILE A 260 -3.36 11.04 6.31
N HIS A 261 -3.67 11.95 5.38
CA HIS A 261 -2.77 13.04 5.01
C HIS A 261 -3.07 14.36 5.72
N SER A 262 -4.27 14.52 6.26
CA SER A 262 -4.68 15.79 6.90
C SER A 262 -5.85 15.58 7.84
N GLU A 263 -5.83 16.31 8.94
CA GLU A 263 -6.95 16.42 9.92
C GLU A 263 -7.92 17.55 9.59
N VAL A 264 -7.54 18.43 8.64
CA VAL A 264 -8.36 19.61 8.27
C VAL A 264 -9.15 19.43 6.97
N ILE A 265 -8.99 18.31 6.28
CA ILE A 265 -9.64 18.01 4.99
C ILE A 265 -10.60 16.84 5.15
N ASP A 266 -11.89 17.05 4.92
CA ASP A 266 -12.92 16.01 5.10
C ASP A 266 -12.69 14.77 4.21
N LEU A 267 -12.07 14.93 3.04
CA LEU A 267 -11.70 13.83 2.15
C LEU A 267 -10.76 12.82 2.82
N GLU A 268 -10.01 13.23 3.82
CA GLU A 268 -8.99 12.44 4.54
C GLU A 268 -9.54 11.75 5.80
N LYS A 269 -10.86 11.83 6.05
CA LYS A 269 -11.47 11.19 7.20
C LYS A 269 -11.21 9.69 7.21
N PRO A 270 -10.75 9.10 8.35
CA PRO A 270 -10.47 7.68 8.43
C PRO A 270 -11.77 6.85 8.35
N VAL A 271 -11.73 5.78 7.56
CA VAL A 271 -12.83 4.80 7.50
C VAL A 271 -12.57 3.70 8.53
N LYS A 272 -13.53 3.46 9.43
CA LYS A 272 -13.46 2.36 10.41
C LYS A 272 -13.98 1.08 9.78
N HIS A 273 -13.14 0.06 9.65
CA HIS A 273 -13.54 -1.25 9.13
C HIS A 273 -12.56 -2.33 9.60
N GLU A 274 -13.06 -3.52 9.93
CA GLU A 274 -12.28 -4.64 10.46
C GLU A 274 -11.11 -5.09 9.58
N SER A 275 -11.21 -4.93 8.26
CA SER A 275 -10.14 -5.26 7.32
C SER A 275 -9.07 -4.16 7.20
N ILE A 276 -9.25 -2.99 7.85
CA ILE A 276 -8.20 -1.97 7.97
C ILE A 276 -7.46 -2.25 9.27
N LYS A 277 -6.24 -2.78 9.14
CA LYS A 277 -5.46 -3.26 10.29
C LYS A 277 -4.52 -2.21 10.87
N ARG A 278 -4.16 -1.20 10.08
CA ARG A 278 -3.31 -0.08 10.52
C ARG A 278 -3.72 1.21 9.81
N TYR A 279 -3.53 2.31 10.53
CA TYR A 279 -3.64 3.67 10.04
C TYR A 279 -2.27 4.31 10.08
N ILE A 280 -1.84 4.85 8.95
CA ILE A 280 -0.60 5.62 8.87
C ILE A 280 -0.96 7.10 8.89
N THR A 281 -0.38 7.83 9.80
CA THR A 281 -0.47 9.29 9.84
C THR A 281 0.87 9.88 9.46
N ILE A 282 0.86 10.88 8.58
CA ILE A 282 2.10 11.46 8.06
C ILE A 282 2.76 12.47 9.02
N ARG A 283 2.14 12.72 10.17
CA ARG A 283 2.65 13.54 11.28
C ARG A 283 1.91 13.23 12.57
N PRO A 284 2.50 13.57 13.74
CA PRO A 284 1.91 13.27 15.05
C PRO A 284 0.54 13.92 15.29
N GLU A 285 0.32 15.16 14.83
CA GLU A 285 -0.91 15.93 15.05
C GLU A 285 -2.13 15.22 14.42
N ILE A 286 -1.95 14.56 13.28
CA ILE A 286 -3.00 13.74 12.67
C ILE A 286 -3.30 12.52 13.56
N LYS A 287 -2.27 11.88 14.15
CA LYS A 287 -2.47 10.76 15.07
C LYS A 287 -3.32 11.19 16.25
N GLU A 288 -2.96 12.29 16.90
CA GLU A 288 -3.72 12.84 18.04
C GLU A 288 -5.16 13.12 17.62
N HIS A 289 -5.37 13.77 16.47
CA HIS A 289 -6.71 14.09 15.97
C HIS A 289 -7.58 12.85 15.74
N ILE A 290 -7.08 11.82 15.06
CA ILE A 290 -7.90 10.63 14.75
C ILE A 290 -8.16 9.74 15.98
N ILE A 291 -7.32 9.84 17.02
CA ILE A 291 -7.62 9.23 18.34
C ILE A 291 -8.77 9.98 19.00
N GLU A 292 -8.67 11.30 19.10
CA GLU A 292 -9.62 12.12 19.86
C GLU A 292 -10.96 12.32 19.15
N GLN A 293 -10.95 12.53 17.83
CA GLN A 293 -12.15 12.91 17.08
C GLN A 293 -12.78 11.72 16.34
N ASP A 294 -11.97 10.78 15.87
CA ASP A 294 -12.45 9.62 15.12
C ASP A 294 -12.41 8.34 15.96
N GLU A 295 -11.98 8.39 17.24
CA GLU A 295 -11.92 7.25 18.17
C GLU A 295 -11.21 6.03 17.57
N ILE A 296 -10.13 6.24 16.79
CA ILE A 296 -9.29 5.16 16.30
C ILE A 296 -8.36 4.71 17.42
N PRO A 297 -8.30 3.41 17.77
CA PRO A 297 -7.42 2.91 18.81
C PRO A 297 -5.94 3.23 18.52
N GLU A 298 -5.23 3.75 19.55
CA GLU A 298 -3.84 4.21 19.39
C GLU A 298 -2.90 3.10 18.86
N GLU A 299 -3.12 1.88 19.32
CA GLU A 299 -2.34 0.69 18.91
C GLU A 299 -2.47 0.33 17.42
N LEU A 300 -3.47 0.88 16.73
CA LEU A 300 -3.66 0.72 15.29
C LEU A 300 -3.01 1.84 14.46
N ILE A 301 -2.35 2.83 15.10
CA ILE A 301 -1.86 4.02 14.42
C ILE A 301 -0.34 4.11 14.47
N ASP A 302 0.29 4.15 13.30
CA ASP A 302 1.72 4.40 13.13
C ASP A 302 1.96 5.79 12.54
N VAL A 303 2.94 6.54 13.08
CA VAL A 303 3.40 7.80 12.47
C VAL A 303 4.53 7.48 11.50
N ILE A 304 4.24 7.58 10.21
CA ILE A 304 5.21 7.38 9.13
C ILE A 304 5.11 8.55 8.17
N TYR A 305 6.17 9.35 8.07
CA TYR A 305 6.21 10.60 7.33
C TYR A 305 6.08 10.41 5.80
N ASN A 306 5.93 11.54 5.09
CA ASN A 306 5.94 11.52 3.62
C ASN A 306 7.27 10.94 3.08
N PRO A 307 7.22 10.02 2.10
CA PRO A 307 8.43 9.57 1.41
C PRO A 307 8.97 10.68 0.51
N ILE A 308 10.18 11.13 0.78
CA ILE A 308 10.86 12.13 -0.04
C ILE A 308 12.03 11.48 -0.79
N ASP A 309 12.13 11.76 -2.07
CA ASP A 309 13.24 11.28 -2.90
C ASP A 309 14.55 11.98 -2.50
N GLU A 310 15.36 11.29 -1.71
CA GLU A 310 16.66 11.77 -1.22
C GLU A 310 17.68 12.01 -2.34
N THR A 311 17.45 11.49 -3.53
CA THR A 311 18.32 11.78 -4.69
C THR A 311 17.98 13.12 -5.35
N ARG A 312 16.75 13.59 -5.20
CA ARG A 312 16.26 14.87 -5.69
C ARG A 312 16.44 15.98 -4.67
N PHE A 313 16.02 15.73 -3.43
CA PHE A 313 16.06 16.68 -2.33
C PHE A 313 17.26 16.38 -1.43
N ASN A 314 18.34 17.07 -1.68
CA ASN A 314 19.60 16.95 -0.94
C ASN A 314 20.32 18.29 -0.92
N GLN A 315 21.31 18.39 -0.03
CA GLN A 315 22.14 19.59 0.09
C GLN A 315 23.15 19.61 -1.07
N ILE A 316 22.96 20.54 -1.99
CA ILE A 316 23.87 20.86 -3.08
C ILE A 316 24.12 22.34 -3.01
N GLU A 317 25.38 22.77 -3.09
CA GLU A 317 25.74 24.20 -3.17
C GLU A 317 25.10 24.84 -4.40
N THR A 318 24.30 25.86 -4.16
CA THR A 318 23.68 26.70 -5.19
C THR A 318 23.74 28.17 -4.75
N THR A 319 23.69 29.05 -5.71
CA THR A 319 23.55 30.49 -5.41
C THR A 319 22.16 30.71 -4.78
N GLU A 320 22.17 31.18 -3.54
CA GLU A 320 20.94 31.47 -2.80
C GLU A 320 20.40 32.85 -3.23
N GLU A 321 19.11 32.90 -3.43
CA GLU A 321 18.37 34.13 -3.75
C GLU A 321 17.56 34.57 -2.53
N ASN A 322 17.44 35.86 -2.30
CA ASN A 322 16.74 36.45 -1.16
C ASN A 322 15.22 36.32 -1.36
N ALA A 323 14.72 35.07 -1.30
CA ALA A 323 13.34 34.74 -1.58
C ALA A 323 12.79 33.76 -0.55
N VAL A 324 11.46 33.82 -0.31
CA VAL A 324 10.68 32.79 0.35
C VAL A 324 9.93 31.99 -0.71
N LEU A 325 10.03 30.68 -0.68
CA LEU A 325 9.34 29.79 -1.62
C LEU A 325 8.11 29.17 -0.97
N PHE A 326 6.97 29.32 -1.62
CA PHE A 326 5.74 28.55 -1.34
C PHE A 326 5.46 27.59 -2.49
N VAL A 327 5.28 26.29 -2.17
CA VAL A 327 4.91 25.27 -3.16
C VAL A 327 3.57 24.66 -2.79
N GLY A 328 2.58 24.82 -3.65
CA GLY A 328 1.25 24.24 -3.46
C GLY A 328 0.16 24.98 -4.23
N THR A 329 -1.02 24.36 -4.29
CA THR A 329 -2.21 25.03 -4.83
C THR A 329 -2.64 26.12 -3.86
N ILE A 330 -2.95 27.31 -4.37
CA ILE A 330 -3.54 28.38 -3.59
C ILE A 330 -5.07 28.18 -3.63
N ASP A 331 -5.62 27.87 -2.47
CA ASP A 331 -7.04 27.69 -2.23
C ASP A 331 -7.43 28.38 -0.92
N TYR A 332 -8.66 28.25 -0.48
CA TYR A 332 -9.15 28.90 0.73
C TYR A 332 -8.34 28.57 2.00
N LEU A 333 -7.79 27.36 2.12
CA LEU A 333 -6.96 26.96 3.26
C LEU A 333 -5.63 27.69 3.32
N ARG A 334 -5.12 28.18 2.19
CA ARG A 334 -3.79 28.79 2.05
C ARG A 334 -3.84 30.30 1.88
N GLU A 335 -5.02 30.84 1.67
CA GLU A 335 -5.24 32.25 1.35
C GLU A 335 -4.65 33.18 2.41
N GLN A 336 -4.96 32.95 3.68
CA GLN A 336 -4.45 33.78 4.78
C GLN A 336 -2.94 33.62 4.94
N THR A 337 -2.39 32.42 4.75
CA THR A 337 -0.93 32.18 4.75
C THR A 337 -0.23 32.95 3.64
N ILE A 338 -0.78 32.99 2.44
CA ILE A 338 -0.18 33.76 1.33
C ILE A 338 -0.22 35.26 1.61
N LYS A 339 -1.30 35.79 2.19
CA LYS A 339 -1.38 37.21 2.61
C LYS A 339 -0.29 37.56 3.61
N ASP A 340 -0.14 36.76 4.64
CA ASP A 340 0.90 36.93 5.68
C ASP A 340 2.32 36.83 5.10
N LEU A 341 2.54 35.91 4.15
CA LEU A 341 3.84 35.80 3.46
C LEU A 341 4.17 37.01 2.58
N ILE A 342 3.18 37.61 1.93
CA ILE A 342 3.38 38.85 1.15
C ILE A 342 3.81 39.99 2.08
N GLU A 343 3.13 40.19 3.20
CA GLU A 343 3.50 41.18 4.21
C GLU A 343 4.91 40.94 4.75
N TYR A 344 5.22 39.71 5.14
CA TYR A 344 6.55 39.32 5.62
C TYR A 344 7.66 39.61 4.59
N THR A 345 7.43 39.24 3.33
CA THR A 345 8.44 39.43 2.27
C THR A 345 8.62 40.90 1.90
N ASP A 346 7.57 41.70 1.90
CA ASP A 346 7.64 43.15 1.68
C ASP A 346 8.43 43.86 2.80
N GLU A 347 8.14 43.53 4.08
CA GLU A 347 8.87 44.10 5.24
C GLU A 347 10.36 43.74 5.23
N ASN A 348 10.73 42.55 4.76
CA ASN A 348 12.10 42.05 4.76
C ASN A 348 12.83 42.24 3.42
N GLN A 349 12.22 42.93 2.46
CA GLN A 349 12.77 43.18 1.12
C GLN A 349 13.17 41.88 0.40
N MET A 350 12.34 40.86 0.52
CA MET A 350 12.51 39.55 -0.11
C MET A 350 11.52 39.38 -1.27
N GLU A 351 11.79 38.43 -2.14
CA GLU A 351 10.80 37.97 -3.11
C GLU A 351 9.94 36.84 -2.53
N LEU A 352 8.67 36.80 -2.87
CA LEU A 352 7.82 35.62 -2.65
C LEU A 352 7.69 34.82 -3.95
N TRP A 353 8.22 33.63 -3.95
CA TRP A 353 8.07 32.70 -5.07
C TRP A 353 6.94 31.71 -4.79
N ILE A 354 5.98 31.65 -5.70
CA ILE A 354 4.83 30.74 -5.60
C ILE A 354 4.87 29.77 -6.76
N VAL A 355 5.01 28.47 -6.47
CA VAL A 355 4.99 27.39 -7.44
C VAL A 355 3.71 26.59 -7.24
N GLY A 356 2.73 26.75 -8.13
CA GLY A 356 1.46 26.08 -8.02
C GLY A 356 0.33 26.75 -8.78
N GLU A 357 -0.86 26.16 -8.68
CA GLU A 357 -2.08 26.66 -9.29
C GLU A 357 -2.79 27.60 -8.33
N ASN A 358 -3.32 28.72 -8.85
CA ASN A 358 -4.23 29.59 -8.10
C ASN A 358 -5.68 29.18 -8.38
N LYS A 359 -6.40 28.79 -7.33
CA LYS A 359 -7.82 28.46 -7.35
C LYS A 359 -8.64 29.43 -6.50
N SER A 360 -8.03 30.54 -6.08
CA SER A 360 -8.67 31.58 -5.28
C SER A 360 -8.80 32.86 -6.08
N ASP A 361 -10.01 33.25 -6.40
CA ASP A 361 -10.30 34.50 -7.12
C ASP A 361 -9.93 35.75 -6.29
N TYR A 362 -9.89 35.62 -4.96
CA TYR A 362 -9.60 36.73 -4.04
C TYR A 362 -8.14 37.20 -4.05
N LEU A 363 -7.22 36.37 -4.54
CA LEU A 363 -5.78 36.65 -4.50
C LEU A 363 -5.24 37.24 -5.80
N ASP A 364 -6.01 37.34 -6.84
CA ASP A 364 -5.50 37.76 -8.14
C ASP A 364 -4.89 39.17 -8.09
N ASP A 365 -5.52 40.12 -7.41
CA ASP A 365 -5.00 41.49 -7.24
C ASP A 365 -3.75 41.54 -6.35
N ILE A 366 -3.72 40.71 -5.29
CA ILE A 366 -2.58 40.66 -4.34
C ILE A 366 -1.37 39.99 -5.01
N LEU A 367 -1.63 39.00 -5.86
CA LEU A 367 -0.58 38.31 -6.60
C LEU A 367 0.04 39.17 -7.74
N LEU A 368 -0.49 40.33 -7.99
CA LEU A 368 0.13 41.36 -8.87
C LEU A 368 1.22 42.17 -8.15
N ASN A 369 1.46 41.98 -6.86
CA ASN A 369 2.53 42.65 -6.14
C ASN A 369 3.88 42.37 -6.84
N LYS A 370 4.69 43.43 -7.04
CA LYS A 370 5.97 43.38 -7.76
C LYS A 370 7.02 42.45 -7.14
N HIS A 371 6.88 42.13 -5.85
CA HIS A 371 7.77 41.20 -5.14
C HIS A 371 7.31 39.73 -5.23
N VAL A 372 6.12 39.45 -5.81
CA VAL A 372 5.58 38.10 -5.97
C VAL A 372 5.90 37.58 -7.37
N LYS A 373 6.61 36.45 -7.43
CA LYS A 373 6.86 35.71 -8.67
C LYS A 373 6.05 34.41 -8.68
N ARG A 374 5.24 34.24 -9.72
CA ARG A 374 4.40 33.05 -9.92
C ARG A 374 5.00 32.11 -10.94
N PHE A 375 5.00 30.83 -10.61
CA PHE A 375 5.45 29.76 -11.48
C PHE A 375 4.36 28.69 -11.61
N PRO A 376 4.17 28.08 -12.79
CA PRO A 376 3.21 27.01 -12.95
C PRO A 376 3.59 25.76 -12.13
N PRO A 377 2.62 24.87 -11.82
CA PRO A 377 2.91 23.60 -11.21
C PRO A 377 4.00 22.85 -11.97
N THR A 378 5.02 22.38 -11.27
CA THR A 378 6.14 21.68 -11.88
C THR A 378 6.57 20.49 -11.03
N TRP A 379 7.14 19.48 -11.69
CA TRP A 379 7.80 18.37 -11.00
C TRP A 379 9.13 18.78 -10.35
N ASN A 380 9.86 19.71 -10.95
CA ASN A 380 11.24 20.06 -10.57
C ASN A 380 11.28 21.11 -9.43
N THR A 381 10.52 20.91 -8.38
CA THR A 381 10.44 21.83 -7.23
C THR A 381 11.77 21.94 -6.48
N GLU A 382 12.61 20.90 -6.50
CA GLU A 382 13.93 20.89 -5.88
C GLU A 382 14.84 22.02 -6.35
N THR A 383 14.69 22.47 -7.59
CA THR A 383 15.49 23.59 -8.13
C THR A 383 15.13 24.93 -7.48
N PHE A 384 13.85 25.11 -7.16
CA PHE A 384 13.35 26.28 -6.44
C PHE A 384 13.74 26.24 -4.97
N VAL A 385 13.53 25.06 -4.32
CA VAL A 385 13.88 24.86 -2.91
C VAL A 385 15.34 25.17 -2.64
N ARG A 386 16.27 24.70 -3.48
CA ARG A 386 17.70 24.94 -3.31
C ARG A 386 18.07 26.40 -3.44
N LYS A 387 17.43 27.15 -4.33
CA LYS A 387 17.70 28.55 -4.58
C LYS A 387 17.08 29.49 -3.55
N ALA A 388 15.93 29.17 -3.03
CA ALA A 388 15.26 30.02 -2.04
C ALA A 388 16.05 30.04 -0.73
N LYS A 389 16.06 31.20 -0.05
CA LYS A 389 16.64 31.40 1.28
C LYS A 389 15.81 30.64 2.35
N GLU A 390 14.51 30.76 2.24
CA GLU A 390 13.54 30.13 3.13
C GLU A 390 12.40 29.53 2.31
N THR A 391 11.67 28.61 2.92
CA THR A 391 10.44 28.09 2.32
C THR A 391 9.27 28.29 3.29
N ALA A 392 8.05 28.08 2.79
CA ALA A 392 6.85 28.15 3.62
C ALA A 392 5.83 27.09 3.20
N GLY A 393 5.07 26.59 4.15
CA GLY A 393 3.98 25.66 3.93
C GLY A 393 2.95 25.68 5.05
N ILE A 394 1.76 25.15 4.79
CA ILE A 394 0.77 24.92 5.84
C ILE A 394 1.02 23.53 6.44
N LEU A 395 0.97 23.46 7.77
CA LEU A 395 1.19 22.24 8.54
C LEU A 395 2.58 21.63 8.27
N LEU A 396 2.97 20.59 8.96
CA LEU A 396 4.17 19.83 8.65
C LEU A 396 3.90 18.95 7.43
N GLY A 397 3.96 19.56 6.26
CA GLY A 397 3.68 18.90 4.99
C GLY A 397 4.94 18.51 4.22
N ARG A 398 4.73 18.01 3.01
CA ARG A 398 5.78 17.56 2.10
C ARG A 398 6.82 18.65 1.81
N THR A 399 6.39 19.88 1.48
CA THR A 399 7.28 20.99 1.13
C THR A 399 8.26 21.34 2.25
N THR A 400 7.79 21.33 3.50
CA THR A 400 8.66 21.56 4.66
C THR A 400 9.76 20.52 4.76
N ILE A 401 9.41 19.22 4.58
CA ILE A 401 10.39 18.14 4.64
C ILE A 401 11.37 18.22 3.46
N GLU A 402 10.90 18.50 2.24
CA GLU A 402 11.74 18.72 1.05
C GLU A 402 12.75 19.84 1.28
N SER A 403 12.32 20.89 1.95
CA SER A 403 13.17 22.03 2.33
C SER A 403 14.24 21.65 3.33
N TRP A 404 13.86 20.94 4.37
CA TRP A 404 14.80 20.44 5.38
C TRP A 404 15.86 19.52 4.78
N MET A 405 15.48 18.65 3.86
CA MET A 405 16.43 17.78 3.14
C MET A 405 17.42 18.57 2.28
N CYS A 406 17.02 19.74 1.78
CA CYS A 406 17.91 20.67 1.11
C CYS A 406 18.68 21.62 2.07
N GLY A 407 18.56 21.43 3.38
CA GLY A 407 19.24 22.24 4.40
C GLY A 407 18.60 23.61 4.66
N LYS A 408 17.37 23.84 4.17
CA LYS A 408 16.66 25.12 4.28
C LYS A 408 15.76 25.17 5.50
N LYS A 409 15.62 26.36 6.09
CA LYS A 409 14.57 26.65 7.08
C LYS A 409 13.22 26.77 6.38
N SER A 410 12.16 26.39 7.07
CA SER A 410 10.79 26.48 6.56
C SER A 410 9.86 27.11 7.57
N TRP A 411 9.07 28.08 7.12
CA TRP A 411 7.91 28.57 7.85
C TRP A 411 6.83 27.50 7.86
N ILE A 412 6.37 27.11 9.03
CA ILE A 412 5.24 26.20 9.21
C ILE A 412 4.07 27.02 9.76
N TYR A 413 3.00 27.08 8.99
CA TYR A 413 1.75 27.71 9.37
C TYR A 413 0.78 26.64 9.83
N ASN A 414 0.41 26.64 11.10
CA ASN A 414 -0.69 25.82 11.58
C ASN A 414 -2.00 26.56 11.31
N VAL A 415 -2.92 25.90 10.63
CA VAL A 415 -4.18 26.49 10.20
C VAL A 415 -5.37 25.62 10.68
N ASP A 416 -6.49 26.26 10.88
CA ASP A 416 -7.76 25.58 11.14
C ASP A 416 -8.45 25.13 9.83
N LYS A 417 -9.61 24.48 9.94
CA LYS A 417 -10.40 23.99 8.77
C LYS A 417 -10.90 25.11 7.86
N SER A 418 -10.92 26.36 8.31
CA SER A 418 -11.30 27.54 7.52
C SER A 418 -10.11 28.22 6.84
N GLY A 419 -8.89 27.78 7.12
CA GLY A 419 -7.65 28.42 6.67
C GLY A 419 -7.17 29.57 7.56
N GLY A 420 -7.78 29.79 8.73
CA GLY A 420 -7.32 30.75 9.71
C GLY A 420 -6.00 30.33 10.33
N ILE A 421 -5.03 31.25 10.46
CA ILE A 421 -3.70 30.96 11.02
C ILE A 421 -3.84 30.86 12.55
N LEU A 422 -3.53 29.68 13.10
CA LEU A 422 -3.47 29.42 14.54
C LEU A 422 -2.09 29.76 15.12
N SER A 423 -1.04 29.43 14.40
CA SER A 423 0.35 29.77 14.76
C SER A 423 1.24 29.73 13.54
N LYS A 424 2.43 30.38 13.61
CA LYS A 424 3.49 30.25 12.62
C LYS A 424 4.86 30.22 13.30
N GLU A 425 5.77 29.43 12.73
CA GLU A 425 7.13 29.29 13.24
C GLU A 425 8.12 29.02 12.10
N LEU A 426 9.31 29.63 12.16
CA LEU A 426 10.42 29.33 11.25
C LEU A 426 11.28 28.22 11.83
N VAL A 427 11.14 27.01 11.29
CA VAL A 427 11.75 25.79 11.82
C VAL A 427 12.98 25.39 11.02
N SER A 428 14.07 25.08 11.73
CA SER A 428 15.31 24.52 11.14
C SER A 428 15.17 23.01 10.85
N PRO A 429 15.96 22.49 9.91
CA PRO A 429 16.02 21.04 9.68
C PRO A 429 16.32 20.27 10.99
N PRO A 430 15.62 19.17 11.27
CA PRO A 430 15.93 18.33 12.42
C PRO A 430 17.25 17.57 12.21
N GLN A 431 17.89 17.16 13.31
CA GLN A 431 19.13 16.39 13.23
C GLN A 431 18.92 15.01 12.58
N ASP A 432 17.79 14.35 12.85
CA ASP A 432 17.43 13.04 12.29
C ASP A 432 16.63 13.23 10.99
N ILE A 433 17.29 13.72 9.95
CA ILE A 433 16.67 13.96 8.65
C ILE A 433 16.38 12.66 7.89
N ASN A 434 17.13 11.58 8.19
CA ASN A 434 17.03 10.30 7.50
C ASN A 434 15.66 9.63 7.65
N LYS A 435 14.91 9.97 8.70
CA LYS A 435 13.55 9.45 8.92
C LYS A 435 12.55 9.83 7.82
N PHE A 436 12.88 10.83 6.99
CA PHE A 436 12.06 11.29 5.88
C PHE A 436 12.51 10.76 4.52
N TYR A 437 13.65 10.06 4.45
CA TYR A 437 14.11 9.47 3.19
C TYR A 437 13.08 8.49 2.65
N GLY A 438 12.81 8.58 1.36
CA GLY A 438 11.87 7.69 0.69
C GLY A 438 12.22 6.22 0.89
N SER A 439 13.52 5.87 0.90
CA SER A 439 14.00 4.53 1.23
C SER A 439 13.60 4.10 2.64
N THR A 440 13.88 4.93 3.65
CA THR A 440 13.55 4.64 5.07
C THR A 440 12.03 4.52 5.29
N VAL A 441 11.25 5.41 4.67
CA VAL A 441 9.78 5.38 4.77
C VAL A 441 9.22 4.12 4.13
N CYS A 442 9.71 3.74 2.94
CA CYS A 442 9.26 2.51 2.26
C CYS A 442 9.62 1.26 3.07
N GLU A 443 10.80 1.20 3.70
CA GLU A 443 11.19 0.08 4.57
C GLU A 443 10.24 -0.07 5.76
N LYS A 444 9.91 1.03 6.46
CA LYS A 444 8.93 1.03 7.56
C LYS A 444 7.55 0.56 7.11
N LEU A 445 7.08 1.01 5.94
CA LEU A 445 5.80 0.59 5.40
C LEU A 445 5.80 -0.90 5.01
N VAL A 446 6.89 -1.41 4.45
CA VAL A 446 7.03 -2.86 4.18
C VAL A 446 7.02 -3.66 5.48
N ASP A 447 7.64 -3.19 6.55
CA ASP A 447 7.54 -3.81 7.88
C ASP A 447 6.09 -3.85 8.37
N SER A 448 5.35 -2.74 8.26
CA SER A 448 3.92 -2.70 8.60
C SER A 448 3.10 -3.66 7.71
N TYR A 449 3.38 -3.74 6.41
CA TYR A 449 2.71 -4.70 5.51
C TYR A 449 2.96 -6.15 5.93
N LEU A 450 4.21 -6.50 6.22
CA LEU A 450 4.59 -7.85 6.62
C LEU A 450 3.95 -8.24 7.95
N ASN A 451 3.89 -7.31 8.92
CA ASN A 451 3.21 -7.53 10.18
C ASN A 451 1.73 -7.87 9.96
N ILE A 452 1.01 -7.04 9.19
CA ILE A 452 -0.40 -7.28 8.86
C ILE A 452 -0.59 -8.62 8.14
N ILE A 453 0.20 -8.89 7.10
CA ILE A 453 0.10 -10.13 6.31
C ILE A 453 0.34 -11.36 7.19
N ASN A 454 1.28 -11.28 8.13
CA ASN A 454 1.68 -12.40 8.99
C ASN A 454 0.79 -12.53 10.23
N GLU A 455 0.26 -11.45 10.82
CA GLU A 455 -0.68 -11.48 11.95
C GLU A 455 -2.03 -12.13 11.57
N THR A 456 -2.54 -11.86 10.38
CA THR A 456 -3.76 -12.51 9.86
C THR A 456 -3.54 -13.97 9.45
N SER A 457 -2.37 -14.50 9.76
CA SER A 457 -1.99 -15.90 9.52
C SER A 457 -2.16 -16.77 10.77
N ASN A 458 -2.51 -16.16 11.91
CA ASN A 458 -2.74 -16.86 13.18
C ASN A 458 -4.21 -17.04 13.49
#